data_7b6a644a821232f383ab98ff23a621b8
#
_entry.id   7b6a644a821232f383ab98ff23a621b8
#
_cell.length_a   1.000
_cell.length_b   1.000
_cell.length_c   1.000
_cell.angle_alpha   90.00
_cell.angle_beta   90.00
_cell.angle_gamma   90.00
#
_symmetry.space_group_name_H-M   'P 1'
#
loop_
_entity.id
_entity.type
_entity.pdbx_description
1 polymer ?
#
loop_
_entity_poly.entity_id
_entity_poly.type
_entity_poly.pdbx_seq_one_letter_code
_entity_poly.pdbx_strand_id
1 'polypeptide(L)'
;MRLATWNVNSIRSRVDRAVAFLEHTGTDVLALQETKCKDEQFPHEAFRAAGYDVATFGFSQWNGVAIVSRVGLDDVEKGYPTQPLFGAEPALEARAIGATCGGVRVWSLYVPHGRSVGHPHYDYKLEWLTNLRAQAAGWLAPGTGDPAAQVALVGDWNVAPRDTDVWDLAVFADATHVTPPEREAFAAFEGAGYTEVTRVHLPEDRRYTYWDYQRLRFPRNEGMRIDFAYVSPAVAARTTAVTIERDERKGTAPSDHVPVVLELAD
;
A
#
# COMPACT_ATOMS: atom_id res chain seq x y z
N MET A 1 -10.09 -1.01 15.82
CA MET A 1 -9.20 -0.08 15.10
C MET A 1 -9.50 -0.12 13.60
N ARG A 2 -9.55 1.03 12.91
CA ARG A 2 -9.65 1.13 11.43
C ARG A 2 -8.32 1.50 10.83
N LEU A 3 -7.80 0.64 9.96
CA LEU A 3 -6.56 0.83 9.22
C LEU A 3 -6.89 0.98 7.72
N ALA A 4 -6.46 2.08 7.10
CA ALA A 4 -6.63 2.29 5.67
C ALA A 4 -5.28 2.39 4.95
N THR A 5 -5.27 2.01 3.67
CA THR A 5 -4.18 2.30 2.74
C THR A 5 -4.71 3.05 1.53
N TRP A 6 -3.96 4.05 1.06
CA TRP A 6 -4.35 4.87 -0.08
C TRP A 6 -3.14 5.44 -0.82
N ASN A 7 -2.95 5.06 -2.07
CA ASN A 7 -2.09 5.80 -2.97
C ASN A 7 -2.80 7.10 -3.36
N VAL A 8 -2.26 8.24 -2.92
CA VAL A 8 -2.90 9.56 -3.10
C VAL A 8 -2.41 10.31 -4.33
N ASN A 9 -1.44 9.76 -5.06
CA ASN A 9 -0.90 10.39 -6.28
C ASN A 9 -0.64 11.90 -6.08
N SER A 10 0.16 12.27 -5.11
CA SER A 10 0.46 13.60 -4.57
C SER A 10 -0.46 14.06 -3.42
N ILE A 11 0.11 14.00 -2.21
CA ILE A 11 -0.60 14.44 -0.99
C ILE A 11 -0.91 15.95 -1.01
N ARG A 12 -0.03 16.79 -1.58
CA ARG A 12 -0.25 18.23 -1.65
C ARG A 12 -1.48 18.61 -2.47
N SER A 13 -1.86 17.78 -3.43
CA SER A 13 -3.06 17.98 -4.25
C SER A 13 -4.33 17.37 -3.65
N ARG A 14 -4.20 16.54 -2.61
CA ARG A 14 -5.28 15.74 -2.02
C ARG A 14 -5.35 15.83 -0.50
N VAL A 15 -4.67 16.78 0.13
CA VAL A 15 -4.66 16.92 1.59
C VAL A 15 -6.07 17.07 2.14
N ASP A 16 -6.88 17.95 1.57
CA ASP A 16 -8.26 18.18 2.04
C ASP A 16 -9.12 16.92 1.90
N ARG A 17 -8.92 16.13 0.83
CA ARG A 17 -9.61 14.84 0.65
C ARG A 17 -9.16 13.81 1.66
N ALA A 18 -7.85 13.72 1.92
CA ALA A 18 -7.31 12.76 2.88
C ALA A 18 -7.79 13.08 4.31
N VAL A 19 -7.83 14.35 4.69
CA VAL A 19 -8.37 14.78 5.99
C VAL A 19 -9.87 14.49 6.06
N ALA A 20 -10.65 14.88 5.05
CA ALA A 20 -12.09 14.60 5.00
C ALA A 20 -12.39 13.10 5.05
N PHE A 21 -11.59 12.27 4.37
CA PHE A 21 -11.70 10.81 4.44
C PHE A 21 -11.48 10.29 5.86
N LEU A 22 -10.44 10.74 6.55
CA LEU A 22 -10.16 10.38 7.95
C LEU A 22 -11.32 10.74 8.88
N GLU A 23 -11.90 11.93 8.70
CA GLU A 23 -12.99 12.44 9.54
C GLU A 23 -14.29 11.65 9.32
N HIS A 24 -14.73 11.48 8.06
CA HIS A 24 -16.04 10.84 7.81
C HIS A 24 -16.02 9.33 8.00
N THR A 25 -14.86 8.67 7.80
CA THR A 25 -14.74 7.22 8.03
C THR A 25 -14.39 6.86 9.47
N GLY A 26 -13.86 7.81 10.24
CA GLY A 26 -13.30 7.55 11.56
C GLY A 26 -12.07 6.63 11.53
N THR A 27 -11.32 6.67 10.44
CA THR A 27 -10.08 5.87 10.26
C THR A 27 -9.04 6.26 11.32
N ASP A 28 -8.45 5.27 11.97
CA ASP A 28 -7.45 5.47 13.04
C ASP A 28 -6.03 5.60 12.49
N VAL A 29 -5.72 4.83 11.44
CA VAL A 29 -4.41 4.79 10.79
C VAL A 29 -4.59 4.83 9.28
N LEU A 30 -3.88 5.74 8.60
CA LEU A 30 -3.87 5.85 7.13
C LEU A 30 -2.44 5.73 6.61
N ALA A 31 -2.18 4.65 5.88
CA ALA A 31 -0.94 4.40 5.16
C ALA A 31 -1.05 5.01 3.76
N LEU A 32 -0.17 5.98 3.46
CA LEU A 32 -0.18 6.75 2.21
C LEU A 32 0.97 6.34 1.29
N GLN A 33 0.69 6.26 -0.01
CA GLN A 33 1.69 6.05 -1.06
C GLN A 33 1.62 7.19 -2.07
N GLU A 34 2.71 7.39 -2.79
CA GLU A 34 2.91 8.48 -3.76
C GLU A 34 2.64 9.86 -3.18
N THR A 35 3.22 10.16 -2.02
CA THR A 35 3.10 11.50 -1.41
C THR A 35 3.70 12.57 -2.30
N LYS A 36 4.67 12.21 -3.17
CA LYS A 36 5.30 13.07 -4.21
C LYS A 36 5.78 14.41 -3.67
N CYS A 37 6.37 14.40 -2.49
CA CYS A 37 6.98 15.56 -1.88
C CYS A 37 8.13 15.14 -0.95
N LYS A 38 8.99 16.08 -0.64
CA LYS A 38 9.98 15.93 0.43
C LYS A 38 9.30 15.96 1.80
N ASP A 39 9.95 15.40 2.82
CA ASP A 39 9.40 15.35 4.19
C ASP A 39 8.99 16.74 4.70
N GLU A 40 9.81 17.78 4.45
CA GLU A 40 9.52 19.15 4.86
C GLU A 40 8.38 19.83 4.08
N GLN A 41 7.95 19.26 2.96
CA GLN A 41 6.86 19.77 2.11
C GLN A 41 5.54 19.03 2.37
N PHE A 42 5.57 18.00 3.21
CA PHE A 42 4.35 17.27 3.55
C PHE A 42 3.42 18.16 4.40
N PRO A 43 2.10 18.17 4.17
CA PRO A 43 1.17 19.06 4.86
C PRO A 43 0.83 18.58 6.30
N HIS A 44 1.84 18.49 7.16
CA HIS A 44 1.74 17.98 8.54
C HIS A 44 0.64 18.68 9.36
N GLU A 45 0.52 20.02 9.22
CA GLU A 45 -0.41 20.82 10.04
C GLU A 45 -1.87 20.44 9.80
N ALA A 46 -2.25 20.10 8.55
CA ALA A 46 -3.62 19.69 8.25
C ALA A 46 -4.03 18.40 9.01
N PHE A 47 -3.12 17.44 9.10
CA PHE A 47 -3.35 16.20 9.83
C PHE A 47 -3.29 16.39 11.34
N ARG A 48 -2.37 17.23 11.85
CA ARG A 48 -2.31 17.56 13.26
C ARG A 48 -3.57 18.28 13.74
N ALA A 49 -4.10 19.20 12.94
CA ALA A 49 -5.34 19.90 13.24
C ALA A 49 -6.53 18.93 13.31
N ALA A 50 -6.50 17.82 12.56
CA ALA A 50 -7.47 16.75 12.62
C ALA A 50 -7.20 15.71 13.73
N GLY A 51 -6.16 15.90 14.56
CA GLY A 51 -5.84 15.03 15.70
C GLY A 51 -4.97 13.82 15.37
N TYR A 52 -4.17 13.89 14.29
CA TYR A 52 -3.29 12.80 13.86
C TYR A 52 -1.82 13.19 13.92
N ASP A 53 -0.98 12.27 14.37
CA ASP A 53 0.46 12.31 14.17
C ASP A 53 0.83 11.78 12.80
N VAL A 54 2.01 12.19 12.30
CA VAL A 54 2.46 11.87 10.93
C VAL A 54 3.93 11.48 10.91
N ALA A 55 4.23 10.33 10.32
CA ALA A 55 5.57 9.93 9.91
C ALA A 55 5.66 9.93 8.39
N THR A 56 6.71 10.53 7.83
CA THR A 56 6.91 10.67 6.39
C THR A 56 8.26 10.13 5.96
N PHE A 57 8.31 9.64 4.72
CA PHE A 57 9.53 9.27 4.04
C PHE A 57 9.42 9.69 2.57
N GLY A 58 10.09 10.78 2.21
CA GLY A 58 10.04 11.36 0.87
C GLY A 58 11.25 12.24 0.58
N PHE A 59 11.86 12.09 -0.60
CA PHE A 59 13.04 12.81 -1.03
C PHE A 59 12.78 13.87 -2.10
N SER A 60 11.72 13.70 -2.88
CA SER A 60 11.47 14.49 -4.08
C SER A 60 10.01 14.47 -4.51
N GLN A 61 9.73 14.94 -5.71
CA GLN A 61 8.42 14.84 -6.38
C GLN A 61 8.08 13.42 -6.87
N TRP A 62 8.95 12.45 -6.66
CA TRP A 62 8.76 11.04 -7.04
C TRP A 62 8.64 10.16 -5.80
N ASN A 63 7.82 9.10 -5.90
CA ASN A 63 7.61 8.16 -4.80
C ASN A 63 7.06 8.84 -3.53
N GLY A 64 7.53 8.45 -2.37
CA GLY A 64 7.12 8.95 -1.07
C GLY A 64 6.00 8.15 -0.44
N VAL A 65 6.20 7.82 0.84
CA VAL A 65 5.24 7.09 1.67
C VAL A 65 5.08 7.78 3.02
N ALA A 66 3.93 7.61 3.66
CA ALA A 66 3.69 8.15 4.98
C ALA A 66 2.73 7.25 5.78
N ILE A 67 2.75 7.41 7.09
CA ILE A 67 1.74 6.88 8.02
C ILE A 67 1.17 8.04 8.82
N VAL A 68 -0.14 8.15 8.85
CA VAL A 68 -0.92 9.11 9.62
C VAL A 68 -1.69 8.33 10.66
N SER A 69 -1.57 8.64 11.95
CA SER A 69 -2.17 7.86 13.04
C SER A 69 -2.65 8.74 14.19
N ARG A 70 -3.82 8.41 14.77
CA ARG A 70 -4.33 9.00 16.02
C ARG A 70 -4.28 8.03 17.20
N VAL A 71 -3.68 6.84 17.01
CA VAL A 71 -3.60 5.77 18.02
C VAL A 71 -2.16 5.40 18.38
N GLY A 72 -1.26 6.37 18.30
CA GLY A 72 0.18 6.23 18.49
C GLY A 72 0.94 6.08 17.17
N LEU A 73 2.20 6.41 17.20
CA LEU A 73 3.11 6.39 16.04
C LEU A 73 4.54 6.17 16.57
N ASP A 74 4.81 4.93 16.99
CA ASP A 74 6.06 4.55 17.64
C ASP A 74 6.95 3.76 16.67
N ASP A 75 8.25 3.67 16.99
CA ASP A 75 9.24 2.87 16.27
C ASP A 75 9.24 3.10 14.76
N VAL A 76 9.26 4.35 14.34
CA VAL A 76 9.25 4.72 12.92
C VAL A 76 10.52 4.24 12.21
N GLU A 77 10.34 3.49 11.13
CA GLU A 77 11.43 2.95 10.31
C GLU A 77 11.23 3.33 8.84
N LYS A 78 12.23 3.99 8.24
CA LYS A 78 12.23 4.47 6.84
C LYS A 78 13.00 3.50 5.95
N GLY A 79 12.27 2.79 5.07
CA GLY A 79 12.78 1.61 4.37
C GLY A 79 12.87 0.39 5.31
N TYR A 80 13.00 -0.79 4.76
CA TYR A 80 13.33 -2.00 5.51
C TYR A 80 14.80 -2.38 5.28
N PRO A 81 15.48 -3.07 6.22
CA PRO A 81 16.95 -3.24 6.21
C PRO A 81 17.54 -3.78 4.90
N THR A 82 16.80 -4.64 4.21
CA THR A 82 17.24 -5.27 2.95
C THR A 82 16.59 -4.65 1.70
N GLN A 83 15.99 -3.46 1.83
CA GLN A 83 15.39 -2.78 0.68
C GLN A 83 16.46 -2.50 -0.37
N PRO A 84 16.30 -2.97 -1.63
CA PRO A 84 17.31 -2.76 -2.66
C PRO A 84 17.38 -1.30 -3.09
N LEU A 85 18.55 -0.90 -3.57
CA LEU A 85 18.82 0.40 -4.15
C LEU A 85 18.51 0.38 -5.65
N PHE A 86 18.17 1.53 -6.24
CA PHE A 86 17.91 1.64 -7.68
C PHE A 86 18.54 2.89 -8.30
N GLY A 87 18.81 2.83 -9.60
CA GLY A 87 19.33 3.92 -10.43
C GLY A 87 20.75 3.71 -10.90
N ALA A 88 21.22 4.59 -11.79
CA ALA A 88 22.61 4.57 -12.31
C ALA A 88 23.63 4.85 -11.18
N GLU A 89 23.27 5.72 -10.26
CA GLU A 89 23.88 5.88 -8.93
C GLU A 89 22.90 5.26 -7.94
N PRO A 90 23.16 4.02 -7.47
CA PRO A 90 22.21 3.29 -6.67
C PRO A 90 21.84 4.05 -5.38
N ALA A 91 20.56 4.37 -5.23
CA ALA A 91 20.03 5.09 -4.09
C ALA A 91 18.77 4.42 -3.54
N LEU A 92 18.52 4.62 -2.25
CA LEU A 92 17.29 4.17 -1.62
C LEU A 92 16.12 5.02 -2.13
N GLU A 93 15.06 4.36 -2.60
CA GLU A 93 13.82 5.04 -2.94
C GLU A 93 12.84 5.03 -1.74
N ALA A 94 12.11 6.13 -1.56
CA ALA A 94 11.11 6.27 -0.49
C ALA A 94 9.84 5.47 -0.82
N ARG A 95 9.88 4.14 -0.58
CA ARG A 95 8.83 3.19 -0.97
C ARG A 95 8.26 2.36 0.17
N ALA A 96 8.89 2.38 1.33
CA ALA A 96 8.41 1.68 2.51
C ALA A 96 8.64 2.52 3.76
N ILE A 97 7.65 2.62 4.62
CA ILE A 97 7.75 3.19 5.96
C ILE A 97 6.96 2.33 6.93
N GLY A 98 7.55 1.98 8.06
CA GLY A 98 6.92 1.22 9.11
C GLY A 98 6.76 2.04 10.38
N ALA A 99 5.67 1.82 11.11
CA ALA A 99 5.46 2.37 12.46
C ALA A 99 4.56 1.44 13.27
N THR A 100 4.65 1.50 14.59
CA THR A 100 3.73 0.82 15.51
C THR A 100 2.59 1.76 15.85
N CYS A 101 1.37 1.37 15.47
CA CYS A 101 0.14 2.14 15.66
C CYS A 101 -0.90 1.29 16.41
N GLY A 102 -1.29 1.69 17.61
CA GLY A 102 -2.27 0.94 18.41
C GLY A 102 -1.88 -0.53 18.63
N GLY A 103 -0.58 -0.82 18.78
CA GLY A 103 -0.04 -2.17 18.97
C GLY A 103 0.10 -3.00 17.68
N VAL A 104 -0.21 -2.44 16.51
CA VAL A 104 0.00 -3.08 15.21
C VAL A 104 1.20 -2.45 14.50
N ARG A 105 2.16 -3.25 14.05
CA ARG A 105 3.26 -2.84 13.18
C ARG A 105 2.75 -2.66 11.76
N VAL A 106 2.46 -1.42 11.37
CA VAL A 106 1.94 -1.07 10.05
C VAL A 106 3.09 -0.67 9.13
N TRP A 107 3.12 -1.27 7.94
CA TRP A 107 4.01 -0.86 6.85
C TRP A 107 3.18 -0.26 5.71
N SER A 108 3.46 1.00 5.36
CA SER A 108 2.98 1.62 4.13
C SER A 108 3.94 1.29 2.99
N LEU A 109 3.46 0.58 1.97
CA LEU A 109 4.28 0.04 0.91
C LEU A 109 3.87 0.63 -0.45
N TYR A 110 4.87 1.10 -1.20
CA TYR A 110 4.74 1.49 -2.60
C TYR A 110 5.69 0.65 -3.45
N VAL A 111 5.23 -0.54 -3.85
CA VAL A 111 6.01 -1.48 -4.66
C VAL A 111 6.39 -0.82 -6.00
N PRO A 112 7.64 -0.99 -6.48
CA PRO A 112 8.03 -0.45 -7.78
C PRO A 112 7.08 -0.85 -8.90
N HIS A 113 6.72 0.11 -9.77
CA HIS A 113 5.80 -0.15 -10.90
C HIS A 113 6.32 -1.20 -11.88
N GLY A 114 7.65 -1.29 -12.10
CA GLY A 114 8.25 -2.19 -13.08
C GLY A 114 8.46 -1.56 -14.45
N ARG A 115 7.75 -0.49 -14.79
CA ARG A 115 7.71 0.23 -16.08
C ARG A 115 7.28 -0.67 -17.23
N SER A 116 8.13 -1.59 -17.69
CA SER A 116 7.82 -2.59 -18.71
C SER A 116 8.65 -3.86 -18.50
N VAL A 117 8.16 -4.97 -18.99
CA VAL A 117 8.90 -6.25 -18.97
C VAL A 117 10.25 -6.07 -19.69
N GLY A 118 11.33 -6.56 -19.07
CA GLY A 118 12.70 -6.41 -19.57
C GLY A 118 13.38 -5.06 -19.28
N HIS A 119 12.68 -4.12 -18.64
CA HIS A 119 13.30 -2.90 -18.16
C HIS A 119 14.01 -3.16 -16.81
N PRO A 120 15.18 -2.57 -16.50
CA PRO A 120 15.86 -2.76 -15.20
C PRO A 120 14.98 -2.48 -13.96
N HIS A 121 14.00 -1.62 -14.08
CA HIS A 121 13.03 -1.34 -13.01
C HIS A 121 12.06 -2.50 -12.76
N TYR A 122 11.89 -3.41 -13.72
CA TYR A 122 11.13 -4.64 -13.55
C TYR A 122 11.89 -5.65 -12.68
N ASP A 123 13.18 -5.82 -12.94
CA ASP A 123 14.05 -6.67 -12.12
C ASP A 123 14.16 -6.13 -10.70
N TYR A 124 14.31 -4.81 -10.57
CA TYR A 124 14.25 -4.12 -9.27
C TYR A 124 12.95 -4.38 -8.50
N LYS A 125 11.81 -4.39 -9.18
CA LYS A 125 10.51 -4.73 -8.57
C LYS A 125 10.50 -6.14 -8.00
N LEU A 126 10.97 -7.12 -8.76
CA LEU A 126 11.01 -8.52 -8.32
C LEU A 126 11.99 -8.73 -7.17
N GLU A 127 13.15 -8.09 -7.20
CA GLU A 127 14.11 -8.09 -6.10
C GLU A 127 13.50 -7.43 -4.85
N TRP A 128 12.82 -6.28 -5.02
CA TRP A 128 12.18 -5.56 -3.94
C TRP A 128 11.12 -6.42 -3.23
N LEU A 129 10.26 -7.11 -3.96
CA LEU A 129 9.26 -8.03 -3.41
C LEU A 129 9.91 -9.23 -2.72
N THR A 130 10.96 -9.80 -3.31
CA THR A 130 11.71 -10.94 -2.74
C THR A 130 12.34 -10.58 -1.40
N ASN A 131 13.01 -9.43 -1.33
CA ASN A 131 13.68 -8.95 -0.13
C ASN A 131 12.67 -8.56 0.97
N LEU A 132 11.56 -7.90 0.60
CA LEU A 132 10.48 -7.61 1.55
C LEU A 132 9.88 -8.89 2.13
N ARG A 133 9.60 -9.89 1.28
CA ARG A 133 9.07 -11.18 1.74
C ARG A 133 10.01 -11.88 2.72
N ALA A 134 11.32 -11.89 2.43
CA ALA A 134 12.31 -12.48 3.32
C ALA A 134 12.36 -11.74 4.67
N GLN A 135 12.31 -10.42 4.65
CA GLN A 135 12.25 -9.59 5.84
C GLN A 135 10.96 -9.86 6.65
N ALA A 136 9.82 -9.90 5.97
CA ALA A 136 8.52 -10.17 6.58
C ALA A 136 8.45 -11.57 7.22
N ALA A 137 9.00 -12.59 6.57
CA ALA A 137 9.13 -13.93 7.16
C ALA A 137 9.93 -13.90 8.46
N GLY A 138 11.02 -13.11 8.49
CA GLY A 138 11.86 -12.94 9.68
C GLY A 138 11.13 -12.32 10.88
N TRP A 139 10.17 -11.42 10.64
CA TRP A 139 9.38 -10.81 11.73
C TRP A 139 8.47 -11.79 12.45
N LEU A 140 8.04 -12.86 11.79
CA LEU A 140 7.18 -13.90 12.35
C LEU A 140 7.96 -15.18 12.74
N ALA A 141 9.26 -15.28 12.43
CA ALA A 141 10.02 -16.48 12.63
C ALA A 141 10.34 -16.71 14.11
N PRO A 142 10.15 -17.93 14.64
CA PRO A 142 10.56 -18.27 16.01
C PRO A 142 12.08 -18.02 16.23
N GLY A 143 12.41 -17.29 17.27
CA GLY A 143 13.81 -17.03 17.68
C GLY A 143 14.46 -15.80 17.04
N THR A 144 13.95 -15.28 15.91
CA THR A 144 14.41 -14.02 15.30
C THR A 144 13.33 -12.94 15.28
N GLY A 145 12.07 -13.33 15.32
CA GLY A 145 10.89 -12.50 15.43
C GLY A 145 9.90 -13.08 16.45
N ASP A 146 8.67 -12.61 16.41
CA ASP A 146 7.57 -13.07 17.25
C ASP A 146 6.43 -13.64 16.37
N PRO A 147 6.13 -14.95 16.46
CA PRO A 147 5.00 -15.56 15.74
C PRO A 147 3.64 -14.95 16.10
N ALA A 148 3.53 -14.29 17.26
CA ALA A 148 2.34 -13.57 17.69
C ALA A 148 2.35 -12.09 17.30
N ALA A 149 3.39 -11.63 16.61
CA ALA A 149 3.51 -10.23 16.19
C ALA A 149 2.32 -9.78 15.35
N GLN A 150 1.83 -8.61 15.66
CA GLN A 150 0.75 -7.95 14.89
C GLN A 150 1.36 -7.09 13.79
N VAL A 151 1.45 -7.63 12.57
CA VAL A 151 2.07 -6.98 11.42
C VAL A 151 1.05 -6.82 10.30
N ALA A 152 0.97 -5.63 9.73
CA ALA A 152 0.14 -5.31 8.56
C ALA A 152 1.01 -4.67 7.46
N LEU A 153 1.10 -5.34 6.31
CA LEU A 153 1.77 -4.91 5.10
C LEU A 153 0.70 -4.39 4.13
N VAL A 154 0.50 -3.09 4.08
CA VAL A 154 -0.57 -2.48 3.31
C VAL A 154 -0.02 -1.49 2.29
N GLY A 155 -0.66 -1.38 1.13
CA GLY A 155 -0.18 -0.43 0.14
C GLY A 155 -0.57 -0.73 -1.28
N ASP A 156 0.05 0.03 -2.18
CA ASP A 156 0.05 -0.21 -3.61
C ASP A 156 1.12 -1.25 -3.96
N TRP A 157 0.66 -2.46 -4.26
CA TRP A 157 1.54 -3.59 -4.59
C TRP A 157 1.97 -3.60 -6.05
N ASN A 158 1.33 -2.79 -6.89
CA ASN A 158 1.59 -2.75 -8.33
C ASN A 158 1.56 -4.14 -9.00
N VAL A 159 0.82 -5.10 -8.43
CA VAL A 159 0.58 -6.45 -8.96
C VAL A 159 -0.92 -6.71 -8.98
N ALA A 160 -1.41 -7.23 -10.09
CA ALA A 160 -2.76 -7.78 -10.25
C ALA A 160 -2.67 -9.32 -10.22
N PRO A 161 -2.90 -9.96 -9.04
CA PRO A 161 -2.58 -11.38 -8.84
C PRO A 161 -3.48 -12.33 -9.62
N ARG A 162 -4.69 -11.91 -10.02
CA ARG A 162 -5.64 -12.73 -10.79
C ARG A 162 -6.00 -12.05 -12.11
N ASP A 163 -6.46 -12.83 -13.07
CA ASP A 163 -6.93 -12.31 -14.36
C ASP A 163 -8.12 -11.36 -14.20
N THR A 164 -8.95 -11.58 -13.19
CA THR A 164 -10.10 -10.75 -12.85
C THR A 164 -9.74 -9.47 -12.08
N ASP A 165 -8.47 -9.30 -11.69
CA ASP A 165 -7.96 -8.07 -11.08
C ASP A 165 -7.58 -6.99 -12.10
N VAL A 166 -7.73 -7.28 -13.38
CA VAL A 166 -7.66 -6.31 -14.48
C VAL A 166 -8.95 -6.37 -15.29
N TRP A 167 -9.32 -5.25 -15.89
CA TRP A 167 -10.58 -5.13 -16.64
C TRP A 167 -10.61 -5.97 -17.93
N ASP A 168 -9.45 -6.16 -18.57
CA ASP A 168 -9.26 -7.01 -19.77
C ASP A 168 -7.80 -7.48 -19.83
N LEU A 169 -7.57 -8.77 -19.58
CA LEU A 169 -6.23 -9.34 -19.55
C LEU A 169 -5.46 -9.18 -20.88
N ALA A 170 -6.18 -9.20 -22.00
CA ALA A 170 -5.54 -9.08 -23.32
C ALA A 170 -4.84 -7.72 -23.52
N VAL A 171 -5.33 -6.67 -22.87
CA VAL A 171 -4.70 -5.34 -22.89
C VAL A 171 -3.39 -5.31 -22.11
N PHE A 172 -3.19 -6.25 -21.19
CA PHE A 172 -2.02 -6.32 -20.30
C PHE A 172 -1.06 -7.46 -20.67
N ALA A 173 -1.24 -8.14 -21.81
CA ALA A 173 -0.51 -9.35 -22.17
C ALA A 173 1.03 -9.21 -22.08
N ASP A 174 1.56 -8.04 -22.46
CA ASP A 174 3.00 -7.75 -22.41
C ASP A 174 3.34 -6.65 -21.37
N ALA A 175 2.41 -6.35 -20.48
CA ALA A 175 2.57 -5.30 -19.48
C ALA A 175 3.05 -5.87 -18.14
N THR A 176 3.68 -5.02 -17.33
CA THR A 176 3.89 -5.27 -15.91
C THR A 176 2.54 -5.38 -15.17
N HIS A 177 2.54 -5.81 -13.93
CA HIS A 177 1.43 -6.10 -13.01
C HIS A 177 0.82 -7.50 -13.14
N VAL A 178 0.85 -8.15 -14.30
CA VAL A 178 0.13 -9.40 -14.56
C VAL A 178 1.04 -10.58 -14.90
N THR A 179 2.35 -10.36 -14.96
CA THR A 179 3.30 -11.40 -15.35
C THR A 179 3.38 -12.52 -14.31
N PRO A 180 3.67 -13.76 -14.73
CA PRO A 180 3.83 -14.86 -13.78
C PRO A 180 4.86 -14.57 -12.67
N PRO A 181 6.07 -14.02 -12.93
CA PRO A 181 7.03 -13.71 -11.86
C PRO A 181 6.50 -12.70 -10.84
N GLU A 182 5.74 -11.67 -11.26
CA GLU A 182 5.13 -10.71 -10.34
C GLU A 182 4.07 -11.37 -9.46
N ARG A 183 3.21 -12.19 -10.04
CA ARG A 183 2.17 -12.94 -9.35
C ARG A 183 2.73 -13.97 -8.37
N GLU A 184 3.81 -14.67 -8.76
CA GLU A 184 4.53 -15.59 -7.88
C GLU A 184 5.17 -14.86 -6.70
N ALA A 185 5.82 -13.72 -6.96
CA ALA A 185 6.42 -12.90 -5.91
C ALA A 185 5.37 -12.35 -4.92
N PHE A 186 4.18 -11.97 -5.42
CA PHE A 186 3.06 -11.55 -4.58
C PHE A 186 2.51 -12.73 -3.76
N ALA A 187 2.21 -13.86 -4.38
CA ALA A 187 1.65 -15.03 -3.70
C ALA A 187 2.60 -15.63 -2.65
N ALA A 188 3.92 -15.45 -2.82
CA ALA A 188 4.93 -15.99 -1.90
C ALA A 188 4.84 -15.43 -0.46
N PHE A 189 4.11 -14.34 -0.22
CA PHE A 189 3.86 -13.81 1.13
C PHE A 189 2.94 -14.73 1.95
N GLU A 190 2.07 -15.51 1.33
CA GLU A 190 1.28 -16.55 2.01
C GLU A 190 2.20 -17.64 2.59
N GLY A 191 3.22 -18.06 1.83
CA GLY A 191 4.25 -18.98 2.29
C GLY A 191 5.15 -18.43 3.40
N ALA A 192 5.20 -17.11 3.56
CA ALA A 192 5.88 -16.41 4.65
C ALA A 192 5.01 -16.26 5.91
N GLY A 193 3.79 -16.82 5.93
CA GLY A 193 2.89 -16.81 7.08
C GLY A 193 1.88 -15.67 7.11
N TYR A 194 1.77 -14.87 6.04
CA TYR A 194 0.81 -13.77 5.95
C TYR A 194 -0.47 -14.19 5.22
N THR A 195 -1.57 -13.53 5.55
CA THR A 195 -2.87 -13.71 4.88
C THR A 195 -3.21 -12.46 4.09
N GLU A 196 -3.56 -12.59 2.81
CA GLU A 196 -4.09 -11.50 1.99
C GLU A 196 -5.59 -11.31 2.33
N VAL A 197 -5.86 -10.44 3.29
CA VAL A 197 -7.21 -10.28 3.85
C VAL A 197 -8.17 -9.50 2.95
N THR A 198 -7.66 -8.71 2.01
CA THR A 198 -8.51 -7.99 1.06
C THR A 198 -9.32 -8.98 0.22
N ARG A 199 -8.70 -10.07 -0.23
CA ARG A 199 -9.37 -11.11 -1.01
C ARG A 199 -10.25 -12.01 -0.14
N VAL A 200 -9.81 -12.28 1.09
CA VAL A 200 -10.62 -13.09 2.03
C VAL A 200 -11.98 -12.43 2.29
N HIS A 201 -12.00 -11.11 2.49
CA HIS A 201 -13.22 -10.36 2.79
C HIS A 201 -13.95 -9.84 1.54
N LEU A 202 -13.25 -9.68 0.42
CA LEU A 202 -13.80 -9.20 -0.85
C LEU A 202 -13.43 -10.19 -1.96
N PRO A 203 -14.03 -11.40 -1.95
CA PRO A 203 -13.71 -12.46 -2.90
C PRO A 203 -14.19 -12.18 -4.34
N GLU A 204 -15.09 -11.21 -4.51
CA GLU A 204 -15.73 -10.93 -5.78
C GLU A 204 -14.72 -10.41 -6.81
N ASP A 205 -14.94 -10.81 -8.05
CA ASP A 205 -14.17 -10.36 -9.19
C ASP A 205 -14.47 -8.89 -9.55
N ARG A 206 -13.51 -8.27 -10.23
CA ARG A 206 -13.63 -6.91 -10.76
C ARG A 206 -13.93 -5.84 -9.69
N ARG A 207 -13.46 -6.07 -8.48
CA ARG A 207 -13.40 -5.09 -7.41
C ARG A 207 -12.06 -4.36 -7.51
N TYR A 208 -12.04 -3.26 -8.25
CA TYR A 208 -10.82 -2.50 -8.54
C TYR A 208 -10.53 -1.45 -7.49
N THR A 209 -9.24 -1.09 -7.38
CA THR A 209 -8.74 -0.02 -6.49
C THR A 209 -8.11 1.13 -7.28
N TYR A 210 -7.80 0.92 -8.55
CA TYR A 210 -7.16 1.86 -9.45
C TYR A 210 -7.90 2.01 -10.78
N TRP A 211 -7.97 3.25 -11.33
CA TRP A 211 -8.46 3.57 -12.67
C TRP A 211 -7.68 4.75 -13.24
N ASP A 212 -7.00 4.55 -14.37
CA ASP A 212 -6.32 5.62 -15.10
C ASP A 212 -7.26 6.82 -15.33
N TYR A 213 -6.72 8.04 -15.29
CA TYR A 213 -7.48 9.27 -15.57
C TYR A 213 -7.94 9.36 -17.01
N GLN A 214 -7.24 8.70 -17.93
CA GLN A 214 -7.51 8.79 -19.36
C GLN A 214 -8.66 7.89 -19.80
N ARG A 215 -9.21 8.18 -20.97
CA ARG A 215 -10.17 7.35 -21.72
C ARG A 215 -11.44 6.98 -20.93
N LEU A 216 -11.85 7.79 -19.96
CA LEU A 216 -13.03 7.53 -19.13
C LEU A 216 -12.99 6.15 -18.45
N ARG A 217 -11.81 5.70 -17.99
CA ARG A 217 -11.61 4.37 -17.40
C ARG A 217 -12.52 4.13 -16.19
N PHE A 218 -12.65 5.13 -15.31
CA PHE A 218 -13.48 4.99 -14.11
C PHE A 218 -14.97 4.82 -14.41
N PRO A 219 -15.64 5.65 -15.25
CA PRO A 219 -17.04 5.44 -15.64
C PRO A 219 -17.30 4.09 -16.32
N ARG A 220 -16.32 3.58 -17.09
CA ARG A 220 -16.41 2.28 -17.77
C ARG A 220 -16.09 1.10 -16.86
N ASN A 221 -15.64 1.36 -15.65
CA ASN A 221 -15.09 0.36 -14.73
C ASN A 221 -13.93 -0.46 -15.33
N GLU A 222 -13.08 0.20 -16.13
CA GLU A 222 -11.87 -0.36 -16.72
C GLU A 222 -10.68 -0.11 -15.78
N GLY A 223 -10.63 -0.86 -14.68
CA GLY A 223 -9.69 -0.67 -13.58
C GLY A 223 -8.77 -1.86 -13.33
N MET A 224 -7.96 -1.72 -12.27
CA MET A 224 -7.13 -2.77 -11.71
C MET A 224 -7.31 -2.85 -10.19
N ARG A 225 -7.14 -4.02 -9.62
CA ARG A 225 -6.98 -4.23 -8.18
C ARG A 225 -5.52 -4.46 -7.89
N ILE A 226 -4.85 -3.46 -7.37
CA ILE A 226 -3.40 -3.47 -7.11
C ILE A 226 -3.03 -2.96 -5.71
N ASP A 227 -4.03 -2.53 -4.92
CA ASP A 227 -3.88 -2.15 -3.52
C ASP A 227 -4.41 -3.27 -2.63
N PHE A 228 -3.57 -3.78 -1.71
CA PHE A 228 -3.85 -4.96 -0.90
C PHE A 228 -3.30 -4.82 0.52
N ALA A 229 -3.75 -5.74 1.38
CA ALA A 229 -3.27 -5.90 2.74
C ALA A 229 -2.88 -7.36 3.00
N TYR A 230 -1.59 -7.61 3.18
CA TYR A 230 -1.07 -8.83 3.78
C TYR A 230 -0.88 -8.61 5.28
N VAL A 231 -1.47 -9.48 6.07
CA VAL A 231 -1.39 -9.33 7.53
C VAL A 231 -0.94 -10.62 8.21
N SER A 232 -0.29 -10.49 9.36
CA SER A 232 0.08 -11.63 10.20
C SER A 232 -1.14 -12.38 10.72
N PRO A 233 -1.00 -13.65 11.17
CA PRO A 233 -2.11 -14.43 11.71
C PRO A 233 -2.86 -13.72 12.85
N ALA A 234 -2.11 -13.02 13.73
CA ALA A 234 -2.70 -12.27 14.83
C ALA A 234 -3.60 -11.12 14.36
N VAL A 235 -3.20 -10.40 13.30
CA VAL A 235 -4.03 -9.33 12.69
C VAL A 235 -5.16 -9.93 11.87
N ALA A 236 -4.92 -11.03 11.13
CA ALA A 236 -5.96 -11.71 10.36
C ALA A 236 -7.13 -12.16 11.25
N ALA A 237 -6.82 -12.72 12.42
CA ALA A 237 -7.83 -13.13 13.40
C ALA A 237 -8.68 -11.96 13.94
N ARG A 238 -8.15 -10.75 13.94
CA ARG A 238 -8.84 -9.51 14.36
C ARG A 238 -9.55 -8.80 13.21
N THR A 239 -9.24 -9.13 11.95
CA THR A 239 -9.86 -8.48 10.79
C THR A 239 -11.31 -8.93 10.65
N THR A 240 -12.24 -8.02 10.83
CA THR A 240 -13.68 -8.29 10.79
C THR A 240 -14.34 -7.90 9.47
N ALA A 241 -13.78 -6.89 8.80
CA ALA A 241 -14.26 -6.44 7.49
C ALA A 241 -13.13 -5.78 6.69
N VAL A 242 -13.27 -5.79 5.36
CA VAL A 242 -12.47 -4.98 4.45
C VAL A 242 -13.42 -4.30 3.46
N THR A 243 -13.18 -3.01 3.18
CA THR A 243 -13.94 -2.24 2.17
C THR A 243 -13.01 -1.56 1.18
N ILE A 244 -13.52 -1.33 -0.03
CA ILE A 244 -12.89 -0.50 -1.06
C ILE A 244 -13.76 0.73 -1.22
N GLU A 245 -13.24 1.89 -0.85
CA GLU A 245 -13.98 3.16 -0.82
C GLU A 245 -14.03 3.79 -2.23
N ARG A 246 -14.72 3.09 -3.14
CA ARG A 246 -14.80 3.41 -4.57
C ARG A 246 -15.26 4.85 -4.84
N ASP A 247 -16.06 5.42 -3.97
CA ASP A 247 -16.61 6.76 -4.12
C ASP A 247 -15.56 7.86 -3.94
N GLU A 248 -14.41 7.55 -3.31
CA GLU A 248 -13.26 8.44 -3.28
C GLU A 248 -12.63 8.70 -4.68
N ARG A 249 -13.01 7.95 -5.69
CA ARG A 249 -12.66 8.23 -7.09
C ARG A 249 -13.55 9.31 -7.73
N LYS A 250 -14.60 9.78 -7.04
CA LYS A 250 -15.54 10.82 -7.52
C LYS A 250 -15.15 12.21 -7.00
N GLY A 251 -15.78 13.25 -7.55
CA GLY A 251 -15.62 14.64 -7.11
C GLY A 251 -14.39 15.34 -7.70
N THR A 252 -13.90 16.37 -7.01
CA THR A 252 -12.83 17.24 -7.51
C THR A 252 -11.46 16.64 -7.21
N ALA A 253 -10.57 16.64 -8.21
CA ALA A 253 -9.17 16.21 -8.12
C ALA A 253 -8.94 14.87 -7.37
N PRO A 254 -9.70 13.79 -7.65
CA PRO A 254 -9.51 12.52 -6.97
C PRO A 254 -8.14 11.91 -7.29
N SER A 255 -7.66 10.99 -6.46
CA SER A 255 -6.58 10.09 -6.85
C SER A 255 -7.07 9.12 -7.93
N ASP A 256 -6.17 8.54 -8.72
CA ASP A 256 -6.46 7.40 -9.59
C ASP A 256 -6.66 6.10 -8.82
N HIS A 257 -6.21 6.03 -7.56
CA HIS A 257 -6.54 4.99 -6.61
C HIS A 257 -7.63 5.41 -5.62
N VAL A 258 -8.22 4.42 -4.96
CA VAL A 258 -9.17 4.60 -3.86
C VAL A 258 -8.70 3.86 -2.61
N PRO A 259 -9.11 4.30 -1.41
CA PRO A 259 -8.72 3.65 -0.16
C PRO A 259 -9.21 2.21 -0.07
N VAL A 260 -8.39 1.37 0.55
CA VAL A 260 -8.77 0.05 1.08
C VAL A 260 -8.73 0.15 2.60
N VAL A 261 -9.83 -0.17 3.26
CA VAL A 261 -10.01 -0.03 4.72
C VAL A 261 -10.19 -1.40 5.36
N LEU A 262 -9.42 -1.67 6.40
CA LEU A 262 -9.55 -2.84 7.26
C LEU A 262 -10.19 -2.45 8.58
N GLU A 263 -11.17 -3.22 9.04
CA GLU A 263 -11.71 -3.12 10.40
C GLU A 263 -11.12 -4.22 11.26
N LEU A 264 -10.43 -3.84 12.33
CA LEU A 264 -9.81 -4.74 13.29
C LEU A 264 -10.58 -4.68 14.61
N ALA A 265 -11.03 -5.83 15.11
CA ALA A 265 -11.54 -5.96 16.46
C ALA A 265 -10.47 -5.59 17.49
N ASP A 266 -10.91 -5.21 18.70
CA ASP A 266 -10.06 -4.89 19.83
C ASP A 266 -9.36 -6.12 20.40
#